data_0f1d252aec01e70428b6e37aa613de4f
#
_entry.id   0f1d252aec01e70428b6e37aa613de4f
#
_cell.length_a   1.000
_cell.length_b   1.000
_cell.length_c   1.000
_cell.angle_alpha   90.00
_cell.angle_beta   90.00
_cell.angle_gamma   90.00
#
_symmetry.space_group_name_H-M   'P 1'
#
loop_
_entity.id
_entity.type
_entity.pdbx_description
1 polymer ?
#
loop_
_entity_poly.entity_id
_entity_poly.type
_entity_poly.pdbx_seq_one_letter_code
_entity_poly.pdbx_strand_id
1 'polypeptide(L)'
;MDHIQHPKRINQGNTDFCGPAAVLYALAKDDPLAYAKMGLDLFTTGKATVRGWSVDAGELKTKPMSEDTEIGCCDWVMMASIRTNVGFGALTSVTNRGSGTLPFEIKSSFENLGYTDVKNETYSTSLWKADEKNLKDASKLWASGYRVVLCVNANMFSKPAESSYKPNHFCTLKSTVRIGNNISCRLWQREKTIRNLLRQERQSM
;
A
#
# COMPACT_ATOMS: atom_id res chain seq x y z
N MET A 1 17.98 -6.02 7.55
CA MET A 1 17.60 -7.26 6.81
C MET A 1 16.35 -7.97 7.35
N ASP A 2 15.78 -7.48 8.40
CA ASP A 2 14.62 -8.08 9.04
C ASP A 2 13.37 -8.13 8.15
N HIS A 3 13.16 -7.15 7.25
CA HIS A 3 12.03 -7.11 6.32
C HIS A 3 12.04 -8.25 5.29
N ILE A 4 13.19 -8.83 4.97
CA ILE A 4 13.29 -9.98 4.06
C ILE A 4 12.67 -11.22 4.68
N GLN A 5 12.98 -11.46 5.95
CA GLN A 5 12.41 -12.58 6.72
C GLN A 5 10.98 -12.26 7.19
N HIS A 6 10.72 -11.01 7.49
CA HIS A 6 9.47 -10.52 8.07
C HIS A 6 8.89 -9.31 7.30
N PRO A 7 8.40 -9.47 6.05
CA PRO A 7 7.84 -8.37 5.27
C PRO A 7 6.73 -7.58 5.98
N LYS A 8 6.07 -8.19 6.95
CA LYS A 8 5.05 -7.51 7.78
C LYS A 8 5.62 -6.34 8.61
N ARG A 9 6.95 -6.26 8.77
CA ARG A 9 7.62 -5.19 9.53
C ARG A 9 7.93 -3.95 8.70
N ILE A 10 7.67 -3.99 7.38
CA ILE A 10 7.70 -2.78 6.54
C ILE A 10 6.72 -1.76 7.16
N ASN A 11 7.24 -0.57 7.47
CA ASN A 11 6.49 0.41 8.24
C ASN A 11 6.52 1.78 7.58
N GLN A 12 5.34 2.33 7.27
CA GLN A 12 5.21 3.68 6.74
C GLN A 12 5.23 4.77 7.82
N GLY A 13 5.27 4.40 9.10
CA GLY A 13 5.16 5.35 10.21
C GLY A 13 3.88 6.18 10.15
N ASN A 14 4.01 7.48 10.42
CA ASN A 14 2.94 8.47 10.35
C ASN A 14 2.87 9.21 8.99
N THR A 15 3.43 8.60 7.92
CA THR A 15 3.44 9.18 6.57
C THR A 15 2.29 8.68 5.71
N ASP A 16 2.04 9.37 4.57
CA ASP A 16 1.04 8.99 3.57
C ASP A 16 1.55 7.96 2.55
N PHE A 17 2.51 7.12 2.95
CA PHE A 17 3.13 6.11 2.09
C PHE A 17 2.41 4.76 2.09
N CYS A 18 1.12 4.70 2.42
CA CYS A 18 0.37 3.45 2.44
C CYS A 18 0.37 2.71 1.08
N GLY A 19 0.32 3.45 -0.03
CA GLY A 19 0.43 2.87 -1.37
C GLY A 19 1.81 2.24 -1.63
N PRO A 20 2.91 2.99 -1.57
CA PRO A 20 4.27 2.46 -1.67
C PRO A 20 4.56 1.32 -0.69
N ALA A 21 4.06 1.40 0.54
CA ALA A 21 4.21 0.33 1.53
C ALA A 21 3.54 -0.98 1.06
N ALA A 22 2.32 -0.90 0.49
CA ALA A 22 1.63 -2.07 -0.05
C ALA A 22 2.40 -2.69 -1.24
N VAL A 23 2.98 -1.86 -2.10
CA VAL A 23 3.82 -2.31 -3.23
C VAL A 23 5.09 -3.00 -2.72
N LEU A 24 5.80 -2.39 -1.78
CA LEU A 24 7.02 -2.97 -1.19
C LEU A 24 6.72 -4.26 -0.41
N TYR A 25 5.59 -4.32 0.28
CA TYR A 25 5.17 -5.55 0.95
C TYR A 25 4.96 -6.69 -0.05
N ALA A 26 4.32 -6.42 -1.20
CA ALA A 26 4.16 -7.42 -2.26
C ALA A 26 5.52 -7.85 -2.82
N LEU A 27 6.39 -6.90 -3.18
CA LEU A 27 7.74 -7.18 -3.69
C LEU A 27 8.55 -8.04 -2.70
N ALA A 28 8.59 -7.66 -1.42
CA ALA A 28 9.32 -8.41 -0.40
C ALA A 28 8.78 -9.84 -0.18
N LYS A 29 7.48 -10.06 -0.45
CA LYS A 29 6.86 -11.40 -0.40
C LYS A 29 7.15 -12.25 -1.61
N ASP A 30 7.21 -11.65 -2.79
CA ASP A 30 7.29 -12.37 -4.06
C ASP A 30 8.73 -12.51 -4.54
N ASP A 31 9.55 -11.51 -4.27
CA ASP A 31 10.96 -11.46 -4.66
C ASP A 31 11.79 -10.73 -3.58
N PRO A 32 12.09 -11.42 -2.47
CA PRO A 32 12.84 -10.84 -1.36
C PRO A 32 14.25 -10.39 -1.76
N LEU A 33 14.83 -11.01 -2.80
CA LEU A 33 16.17 -10.62 -3.30
C LEU A 33 16.09 -9.29 -4.06
N ALA A 34 15.11 -9.12 -4.95
CA ALA A 34 14.89 -7.86 -5.64
C ALA A 34 14.55 -6.72 -4.65
N TYR A 35 13.76 -7.00 -3.62
CA TYR A 35 13.49 -6.06 -2.52
C TYR A 35 14.78 -5.63 -1.82
N ALA A 36 15.62 -6.59 -1.42
CA ALA A 36 16.88 -6.32 -0.71
C ALA A 36 17.84 -5.51 -1.59
N LYS A 37 17.97 -5.90 -2.86
CA LYS A 37 18.83 -5.21 -3.81
C LYS A 37 18.35 -3.78 -4.06
N MET A 38 17.05 -3.56 -4.22
CA MET A 38 16.48 -2.23 -4.37
C MET A 38 16.86 -1.32 -3.18
N GLY A 39 16.69 -1.81 -1.95
CA GLY A 39 17.04 -1.03 -0.75
C GLY A 39 18.53 -0.72 -0.69
N LEU A 40 19.39 -1.69 -0.96
CA LEU A 40 20.84 -1.51 -0.97
C LEU A 40 21.27 -0.49 -2.03
N ASP A 41 20.81 -0.65 -3.27
CA ASP A 41 21.18 0.20 -4.40
C ASP A 41 20.72 1.66 -4.17
N LEU A 42 19.47 1.87 -3.73
CA LEU A 42 18.95 3.20 -3.40
C LEU A 42 19.74 3.87 -2.28
N PHE A 43 20.12 3.11 -1.26
CA PHE A 43 20.86 3.65 -0.12
C PHE A 43 22.31 4.00 -0.47
N THR A 44 22.97 3.18 -1.30
CA THR A 44 24.40 3.36 -1.63
C THR A 44 24.62 4.31 -2.80
N THR A 45 23.81 4.19 -3.85
CA THR A 45 24.01 4.94 -5.11
C THR A 45 22.92 5.98 -5.37
N GLY A 46 21.79 5.85 -4.68
CA GLY A 46 20.58 6.64 -4.92
C GLY A 46 19.79 6.25 -6.16
N LYS A 47 20.17 5.13 -6.79
CA LYS A 47 19.49 4.59 -7.98
C LYS A 47 19.40 3.08 -7.87
N ALA A 48 18.27 2.50 -8.26
CA ALA A 48 18.08 1.07 -8.32
C ALA A 48 17.41 0.67 -9.63
N THR A 49 17.74 -0.52 -10.12
CA THR A 49 16.96 -1.20 -11.15
C THR A 49 16.37 -2.45 -10.53
N VAL A 50 15.06 -2.50 -10.42
CA VAL A 50 14.32 -3.59 -9.79
C VAL A 50 13.32 -4.17 -10.78
N ARG A 51 13.51 -5.45 -11.15
CA ARG A 51 12.67 -6.17 -12.11
C ARG A 51 12.43 -5.40 -13.42
N GLY A 52 13.45 -4.66 -13.88
CA GLY A 52 13.39 -3.82 -15.09
C GLY A 52 12.95 -2.38 -14.87
N TRP A 53 12.41 -2.04 -13.71
CA TRP A 53 12.05 -0.67 -13.36
C TRP A 53 13.24 0.10 -12.81
N SER A 54 13.55 1.25 -13.41
CA SER A 54 14.56 2.18 -12.90
C SER A 54 13.91 3.13 -11.89
N VAL A 55 14.43 3.13 -10.67
CA VAL A 55 13.96 3.96 -9.56
C VAL A 55 15.11 4.86 -9.11
N ASP A 56 14.86 6.16 -9.03
CA ASP A 56 15.82 7.16 -8.56
C ASP A 56 15.35 7.77 -7.23
N ALA A 57 16.23 7.83 -6.26
CA ALA A 57 15.95 8.48 -4.98
C ALA A 57 15.83 10.01 -5.09
N GLY A 58 16.31 10.61 -6.20
CA GLY A 58 16.16 12.03 -6.48
C GLY A 58 16.66 12.93 -5.36
N GLU A 59 15.79 13.81 -4.88
CA GLU A 59 16.09 14.78 -3.83
C GLU A 59 16.36 14.16 -2.43
N LEU A 60 16.03 12.88 -2.22
CA LEU A 60 16.27 12.19 -0.95
C LEU A 60 17.76 12.17 -0.55
N LYS A 61 18.64 12.30 -1.53
CA LYS A 61 20.10 12.39 -1.29
C LYS A 61 20.50 13.65 -0.52
N THR A 62 19.73 14.72 -0.66
CA THR A 62 20.04 16.05 -0.11
C THR A 62 19.04 16.52 0.93
N LYS A 63 17.91 15.85 1.04
CA LYS A 63 16.85 16.16 2.00
C LYS A 63 16.74 15.04 3.02
N PRO A 64 17.23 15.28 4.25
CA PRO A 64 17.12 14.28 5.32
C PRO A 64 15.67 13.99 5.64
N MET A 65 15.45 12.79 6.15
CA MET A 65 14.17 12.41 6.74
C MET A 65 13.86 13.36 7.90
N SER A 66 12.63 13.83 7.97
CA SER A 66 12.18 14.64 9.10
C SER A 66 12.18 13.79 10.39
N GLU A 67 12.71 14.35 11.48
CA GLU A 67 12.81 13.69 12.79
C GLU A 67 11.45 13.25 13.36
N ASP A 68 10.36 13.90 12.93
CA ASP A 68 8.98 13.58 13.36
C ASP A 68 8.39 12.33 12.71
N THR A 69 9.11 11.66 11.80
CA THR A 69 8.61 10.47 11.16
C THR A 69 9.01 9.23 11.96
N GLU A 70 8.04 8.49 12.44
CA GLU A 70 8.23 7.17 13.08
C GLU A 70 8.54 6.07 12.05
N ILE A 71 9.34 6.39 11.03
CA ILE A 71 9.67 5.49 9.92
C ILE A 71 11.17 5.18 9.90
N GLY A 72 11.53 3.94 9.66
CA GLY A 72 12.95 3.56 9.50
C GLY A 72 13.55 4.13 8.21
N CYS A 73 14.84 4.48 8.24
CA CYS A 73 15.54 5.09 7.08
C CYS A 73 15.40 4.25 5.80
N CYS A 74 15.47 2.92 5.89
CA CYS A 74 15.31 2.03 4.74
C CYS A 74 13.90 2.13 4.16
N ASP A 75 12.88 2.05 4.99
CA ASP A 75 11.49 2.18 4.57
C ASP A 75 11.21 3.55 3.96
N TRP A 76 11.75 4.61 4.58
CA TRP A 76 11.64 5.95 4.06
C TRP A 76 12.22 6.06 2.64
N VAL A 77 13.48 5.68 2.45
CA VAL A 77 14.15 5.81 1.15
C VAL A 77 13.41 5.01 0.08
N MET A 78 13.04 3.77 0.37
CA MET A 78 12.36 2.91 -0.60
C MET A 78 10.97 3.42 -0.95
N MET A 79 10.14 3.79 0.04
CA MET A 79 8.77 4.27 -0.19
C MET A 79 8.74 5.62 -0.88
N ALA A 80 9.57 6.56 -0.45
CA ALA A 80 9.66 7.87 -1.07
C ALA A 80 10.19 7.78 -2.49
N SER A 81 11.15 6.90 -2.78
CA SER A 81 11.65 6.67 -4.13
C SER A 81 10.57 6.09 -5.04
N ILE A 82 9.81 5.09 -4.59
CA ILE A 82 8.67 4.58 -5.38
C ILE A 82 7.72 5.72 -5.70
N ARG A 83 7.31 6.50 -4.70
CA ARG A 83 6.36 7.57 -4.89
C ARG A 83 6.84 8.62 -5.88
N THR A 84 8.11 9.05 -5.79
CA THR A 84 8.68 10.05 -6.69
C THR A 84 8.74 9.57 -8.14
N ASN A 85 8.87 8.26 -8.36
CA ASN A 85 9.00 7.70 -9.69
C ASN A 85 7.66 7.30 -10.36
N VAL A 86 6.53 7.39 -9.65
CA VAL A 86 5.20 7.12 -10.21
C VAL A 86 4.24 8.29 -10.14
N GLY A 87 4.55 9.31 -9.34
CA GLY A 87 3.67 10.45 -9.12
C GLY A 87 3.80 11.52 -10.21
N PHE A 88 2.79 12.38 -10.28
CA PHE A 88 2.78 13.52 -11.21
C PHE A 88 3.54 14.73 -10.64
N GLY A 89 4.78 14.96 -11.10
CA GLY A 89 5.50 16.22 -10.96
C GLY A 89 5.57 16.81 -9.54
N ALA A 90 5.17 18.05 -9.37
CA ALA A 90 5.28 18.82 -8.13
C ALA A 90 4.55 18.25 -6.90
N LEU A 91 3.62 17.32 -7.09
CA LEU A 91 2.95 16.62 -6.00
C LEU A 91 3.82 15.54 -5.34
N THR A 92 4.97 15.27 -5.89
CA THR A 92 5.88 14.19 -5.52
C THR A 92 7.07 14.65 -4.66
N SER A 93 7.10 15.92 -4.27
CA SER A 93 8.16 16.41 -3.38
C SER A 93 8.12 15.63 -2.06
N VAL A 94 9.28 15.11 -1.66
CA VAL A 94 9.49 14.39 -0.40
C VAL A 94 9.09 15.22 0.82
N THR A 95 9.11 16.54 0.68
CA THR A 95 8.69 17.50 1.71
C THR A 95 7.17 17.67 1.77
N ASN A 96 6.43 17.21 0.76
CA ASN A 96 4.98 17.35 0.72
C ASN A 96 4.32 16.08 1.30
N ARG A 97 4.21 16.03 2.62
CA ARG A 97 3.59 14.93 3.39
C ARG A 97 2.09 14.77 3.10
N GLY A 98 1.47 15.71 2.41
CA GLY A 98 0.02 15.88 2.34
C GLY A 98 -0.68 15.25 1.14
N SER A 99 0.02 14.60 0.22
CA SER A 99 -0.63 13.97 -0.93
C SER A 99 -0.44 12.45 -0.90
N GLY A 100 -1.49 11.74 -0.54
CA GLY A 100 -1.53 10.27 -0.61
C GLY A 100 -1.26 9.75 -2.02
N THR A 101 -0.99 8.47 -2.14
CA THR A 101 -0.82 7.79 -3.44
C THR A 101 -2.19 7.57 -4.07
N LEU A 102 -2.31 7.77 -5.37
CA LEU A 102 -3.55 7.50 -6.08
C LEU A 102 -3.60 6.03 -6.57
N PRO A 103 -4.80 5.46 -6.74
CA PRO A 103 -4.93 4.06 -7.16
C PRO A 103 -4.23 3.72 -8.47
N PHE A 104 -4.22 4.63 -9.45
CA PHE A 104 -3.52 4.41 -10.71
C PHE A 104 -2.00 4.42 -10.56
N GLU A 105 -1.45 5.17 -9.59
CA GLU A 105 -0.01 5.18 -9.28
C GLU A 105 0.43 3.85 -8.68
N ILE A 106 -0.44 3.24 -7.85
CA ILE A 106 -0.21 1.88 -7.32
C ILE A 106 -0.23 0.87 -8.47
N LYS A 107 -1.24 0.96 -9.36
CA LYS A 107 -1.31 0.11 -10.56
C LYS A 107 -0.01 0.22 -11.36
N SER A 108 0.42 1.44 -11.70
CA SER A 108 1.67 1.68 -12.45
C SER A 108 2.89 1.13 -11.72
N SER A 109 2.95 1.23 -10.38
CA SER A 109 4.05 0.64 -9.61
C SER A 109 4.13 -0.87 -9.77
N PHE A 110 2.98 -1.57 -9.72
CA PHE A 110 2.94 -3.01 -9.95
C PHE A 110 3.34 -3.38 -11.38
N GLU A 111 2.83 -2.66 -12.38
CA GLU A 111 3.18 -2.87 -13.79
C GLU A 111 4.68 -2.66 -14.04
N ASN A 112 5.25 -1.58 -13.51
CA ASN A 112 6.68 -1.29 -13.60
C ASN A 112 7.54 -2.38 -12.93
N LEU A 113 7.05 -2.98 -11.84
CA LEU A 113 7.69 -4.14 -11.20
C LEU A 113 7.47 -5.46 -11.96
N GLY A 114 6.88 -5.43 -13.16
CA GLY A 114 6.68 -6.60 -14.01
C GLY A 114 5.54 -7.52 -13.55
N TYR A 115 4.64 -7.06 -12.69
CA TYR A 115 3.40 -7.80 -12.43
C TYR A 115 2.51 -7.73 -13.67
N THR A 116 1.96 -8.87 -14.04
CA THR A 116 1.02 -8.99 -15.18
C THR A 116 -0.43 -9.01 -14.71
N ASP A 117 -1.36 -8.70 -15.62
CA ASP A 117 -2.80 -8.68 -15.33
C ASP A 117 -3.18 -7.77 -14.15
N VAL A 118 -2.54 -6.59 -14.08
CA VAL A 118 -2.81 -5.62 -13.02
C VAL A 118 -4.13 -4.90 -13.28
N LYS A 119 -5.09 -5.05 -12.36
CA LYS A 119 -6.42 -4.43 -12.44
C LYS A 119 -6.56 -3.32 -11.42
N ASN A 120 -7.18 -2.23 -11.85
CA ASN A 120 -7.59 -1.15 -10.95
C ASN A 120 -9.12 -1.01 -11.00
N GLU A 121 -9.78 -1.58 -10.01
CA GLU A 121 -11.25 -1.56 -9.87
C GLU A 121 -11.74 -0.41 -8.97
N THR A 122 -10.84 0.48 -8.54
CA THR A 122 -11.16 1.56 -7.59
C THR A 122 -12.08 2.62 -8.19
N TYR A 123 -12.10 2.75 -9.53
CA TYR A 123 -12.90 3.74 -10.25
C TYR A 123 -14.09 3.14 -11.01
N SER A 124 -14.45 1.89 -10.75
CA SER A 124 -15.68 1.36 -11.34
C SER A 124 -16.88 2.16 -10.78
N THR A 125 -17.67 2.63 -11.65
CA THR A 125 -18.83 3.51 -11.72
C THR A 125 -19.70 3.84 -10.48
N SER A 126 -19.56 3.19 -9.38
CA SER A 126 -20.18 3.57 -8.11
C SER A 126 -19.17 4.26 -7.22
N LEU A 127 -18.91 5.52 -7.52
CA LEU A 127 -18.13 6.44 -6.70
C LEU A 127 -18.31 6.14 -5.20
N TRP A 128 -17.31 5.52 -4.57
CA TRP A 128 -17.16 5.46 -3.12
C TRP A 128 -18.01 4.42 -2.34
N LYS A 129 -18.73 3.51 -2.95
CA LYS A 129 -19.39 2.43 -2.21
C LYS A 129 -18.60 1.13 -2.37
N ALA A 130 -17.93 0.70 -1.29
CA ALA A 130 -17.51 -0.69 -1.17
C ALA A 130 -18.79 -1.53 -1.08
N ASP A 131 -19.15 -2.20 -2.16
CA ASP A 131 -20.24 -3.16 -2.13
C ASP A 131 -19.70 -4.56 -1.79
N GLU A 132 -20.61 -5.42 -1.34
CA GLU A 132 -20.31 -6.80 -1.00
C GLU A 132 -19.75 -7.57 -2.21
N LYS A 133 -20.15 -7.21 -3.43
CA LYS A 133 -19.66 -7.82 -4.66
C LYS A 133 -18.17 -7.57 -4.83
N ASN A 134 -17.70 -6.33 -4.67
CA ASN A 134 -16.28 -5.98 -4.80
C ASN A 134 -15.42 -6.74 -3.79
N LEU A 135 -15.91 -6.91 -2.56
CA LEU A 135 -15.20 -7.69 -1.54
C LEU A 135 -15.17 -9.19 -1.87
N LYS A 136 -16.24 -9.75 -2.43
CA LYS A 136 -16.28 -11.14 -2.92
C LYS A 136 -15.29 -11.35 -4.07
N ASP A 137 -15.23 -10.41 -5.00
CA ASP A 137 -14.33 -10.49 -6.15
C ASP A 137 -12.87 -10.31 -5.71
N ALA A 138 -12.57 -9.38 -4.81
CA ALA A 138 -11.26 -9.26 -4.17
C ALA A 138 -10.83 -10.55 -3.44
N SER A 139 -11.78 -11.20 -2.75
CA SER A 139 -11.55 -12.48 -2.07
C SER A 139 -11.21 -13.61 -3.05
N LYS A 140 -11.92 -13.69 -4.20
CA LYS A 140 -11.64 -14.67 -5.25
C LYS A 140 -10.28 -14.44 -5.87
N LEU A 141 -9.94 -13.19 -6.22
CA LEU A 141 -8.63 -12.83 -6.75
C LEU A 141 -7.51 -13.22 -5.79
N TRP A 142 -7.67 -12.90 -4.49
CA TRP A 142 -6.69 -13.32 -3.49
C TRP A 142 -6.55 -14.84 -3.42
N ALA A 143 -7.65 -15.60 -3.44
CA ALA A 143 -7.64 -17.05 -3.42
C ALA A 143 -6.98 -17.66 -4.67
N SER A 144 -7.02 -16.94 -5.80
CA SER A 144 -6.36 -17.31 -7.07
C SER A 144 -4.88 -16.89 -7.13
N GLY A 145 -4.31 -16.38 -6.02
CA GLY A 145 -2.89 -16.03 -5.94
C GLY A 145 -2.55 -14.58 -6.27
N TYR A 146 -3.52 -13.74 -6.60
CA TYR A 146 -3.27 -12.32 -6.83
C TYR A 146 -2.84 -11.59 -5.55
N ARG A 147 -2.03 -10.54 -5.72
CA ARG A 147 -1.80 -9.54 -4.69
C ARG A 147 -2.94 -8.53 -4.74
N VAL A 148 -3.73 -8.47 -3.68
CA VAL A 148 -4.91 -7.60 -3.62
C VAL A 148 -4.65 -6.46 -2.65
N VAL A 149 -4.69 -5.23 -3.16
CA VAL A 149 -4.60 -4.00 -2.37
C VAL A 149 -5.99 -3.37 -2.31
N LEU A 150 -6.48 -3.15 -1.10
CA LEU A 150 -7.76 -2.51 -0.85
C LEU A 150 -7.55 -1.04 -0.50
N CYS A 151 -8.36 -0.17 -1.07
CA CYS A 151 -8.49 1.22 -0.64
C CYS A 151 -9.67 1.33 0.32
N VAL A 152 -9.40 1.65 1.57
CA VAL A 152 -10.38 1.65 2.66
C VAL A 152 -10.37 2.98 3.42
N ASN A 153 -11.39 3.21 4.24
CA ASN A 153 -11.35 4.31 5.19
C ASN A 153 -10.51 3.90 6.41
N ALA A 154 -9.47 4.66 6.74
CA ALA A 154 -8.58 4.37 7.86
C ALA A 154 -9.31 4.37 9.22
N ASN A 155 -10.40 5.12 9.37
CA ASN A 155 -11.18 5.18 10.61
C ASN A 155 -11.80 3.82 10.98
N MET A 156 -11.99 2.92 10.00
CA MET A 156 -12.44 1.55 10.29
C MET A 156 -11.51 0.77 11.23
N PHE A 157 -10.28 1.24 11.43
CA PHE A 157 -9.29 0.57 12.28
C PHE A 157 -9.21 1.14 13.70
N SER A 158 -9.78 2.32 13.95
CA SER A 158 -9.53 3.07 15.18
C SER A 158 -10.75 3.31 16.06
N LYS A 159 -11.97 3.37 15.52
CA LYS A 159 -13.22 3.62 16.30
C LYS A 159 -14.45 3.20 15.50
N PRO A 160 -15.64 3.08 16.14
CA PRO A 160 -16.89 2.96 15.41
C PRO A 160 -17.05 4.13 14.45
N ALA A 161 -17.49 3.80 13.24
CA ALA A 161 -17.45 4.65 12.05
C ALA A 161 -17.95 6.07 12.31
N GLU A 162 -17.04 7.03 12.33
CA GLU A 162 -17.36 8.41 12.03
C GLU A 162 -17.71 8.52 10.54
N SER A 163 -18.68 9.33 10.22
CA SER A 163 -19.44 9.41 8.97
C SER A 163 -18.70 9.81 7.70
N SER A 164 -17.37 9.71 7.64
CA SER A 164 -16.60 9.91 6.41
C SER A 164 -16.42 8.59 5.69
N TYR A 165 -17.23 8.34 4.68
CA TYR A 165 -17.18 7.13 3.85
C TYR A 165 -16.08 7.17 2.78
N LYS A 166 -15.23 8.19 2.72
CA LYS A 166 -14.20 8.32 1.69
C LYS A 166 -13.01 7.41 2.00
N PRO A 167 -12.64 6.51 1.10
CA PRO A 167 -11.42 5.72 1.24
C PRO A 167 -10.21 6.66 1.20
N ASN A 168 -9.29 6.46 2.13
CA ASN A 168 -8.09 7.29 2.28
C ASN A 168 -6.85 6.50 2.67
N HIS A 169 -6.94 5.15 2.70
CA HIS A 169 -5.86 4.30 3.13
C HIS A 169 -5.78 3.00 2.33
N PHE A 170 -4.57 2.63 1.95
CA PHE A 170 -4.29 1.37 1.27
C PHE A 170 -3.81 0.32 2.24
N CYS A 171 -4.34 -0.90 2.11
CA CYS A 171 -3.93 -2.06 2.88
C CYS A 171 -3.95 -3.31 2.00
N THR A 172 -3.12 -4.31 2.35
CA THR A 172 -3.02 -5.55 1.57
C THR A 172 -3.87 -6.65 2.18
N LEU A 173 -4.70 -7.29 1.36
CA LEU A 173 -5.51 -8.43 1.77
C LEU A 173 -4.62 -9.66 2.02
N LYS A 174 -4.84 -10.35 3.15
CA LYS A 174 -4.04 -11.50 3.61
C LYS A 174 -4.84 -12.76 3.88
N SER A 175 -6.11 -12.74 3.59
CA SER A 175 -7.00 -13.92 3.67
C SER A 175 -8.18 -13.73 2.75
N THR A 176 -8.91 -14.81 2.50
CA THR A 176 -10.28 -14.69 1.96
C THR A 176 -11.14 -13.81 2.85
N VAL A 177 -12.08 -13.12 2.24
CA VAL A 177 -13.12 -12.35 2.93
C VAL A 177 -14.28 -13.30 3.27
N ARG A 178 -14.67 -13.32 4.53
CA ARG A 178 -15.87 -14.05 4.99
C ARG A 178 -16.99 -13.04 5.18
N ILE A 179 -18.11 -13.30 4.51
CA ILE A 179 -19.30 -12.45 4.53
C ILE A 179 -20.43 -13.25 5.17
N GLY A 180 -20.97 -12.74 6.25
CA GLY A 180 -22.08 -13.28 7.01
C GLY A 180 -22.80 -12.13 7.71
N ASN A 181 -23.24 -12.30 8.96
CA ASN A 181 -23.76 -11.19 9.77
C ASN A 181 -22.71 -10.08 9.98
N ASN A 182 -21.43 -10.45 9.85
CA ASN A 182 -20.29 -9.54 9.87
C ASN A 182 -19.34 -9.91 8.72
N ILE A 183 -18.64 -8.89 8.18
CA ILE A 183 -17.57 -9.09 7.21
C ILE A 183 -16.26 -9.22 7.97
N SER A 184 -15.50 -10.28 7.72
CA SER A 184 -14.19 -10.49 8.34
C SER A 184 -13.12 -10.88 7.34
N CYS A 185 -11.93 -10.30 7.45
CA CYS A 185 -10.74 -10.64 6.70
C CYS A 185 -9.49 -10.26 7.49
N ARG A 186 -8.33 -10.73 7.04
CA ARG A 186 -7.04 -10.26 7.55
C ARG A 186 -6.47 -9.25 6.57
N LEU A 187 -6.07 -8.10 7.10
CA LEU A 187 -5.41 -7.03 6.37
C LEU A 187 -4.03 -6.80 6.95
N TRP A 188 -3.08 -6.47 6.10
CA TRP A 188 -1.79 -5.94 6.51
C TRP A 188 -1.77 -4.43 6.29
N GLN A 189 -1.38 -3.70 7.33
CA GLN A 189 -1.04 -2.28 7.30
C GLN A 189 -0.06 -1.96 8.42
N ARG A 190 0.87 -1.03 8.24
CA ARG A 190 1.75 -0.45 9.27
C ARG A 190 2.28 -1.50 10.26
N GLU A 191 3.08 -2.46 9.82
CA GLU A 191 3.63 -3.55 10.68
C GLU A 191 2.59 -4.48 11.32
N LYS A 192 1.31 -4.19 11.24
CA LYS A 192 0.26 -4.94 11.94
C LYS A 192 -0.59 -5.75 10.97
N THR A 193 -0.92 -6.94 11.38
CA THR A 193 -1.99 -7.71 10.75
C THR A 193 -3.25 -7.51 11.59
N ILE A 194 -4.26 -6.88 11.00
CA ILE A 194 -5.52 -6.61 11.66
C ILE A 194 -6.53 -7.67 11.24
N ARG A 195 -7.22 -8.23 12.22
CA ARG A 195 -8.41 -9.05 12.00
C ARG A 195 -9.61 -8.14 12.19
N ASN A 196 -10.23 -7.72 11.11
CA ASN A 196 -11.36 -6.81 11.19
C ASN A 196 -12.68 -7.46 10.90
N LEU A 197 -13.61 -7.04 11.73
CA LEU A 197 -15.04 -7.23 11.63
C LEU A 197 -15.62 -5.93 11.10
N LEU A 198 -15.95 -5.87 9.82
CA LEU A 198 -16.81 -4.80 9.30
C LEU A 198 -18.23 -5.14 9.76
N ARG A 199 -18.73 -4.43 10.75
CA ARG A 199 -20.13 -4.52 11.15
C ARG A 199 -20.98 -3.90 10.04
N GLN A 200 -21.83 -4.69 9.41
CA GLN A 200 -22.98 -4.13 8.69
C GLN A 200 -23.98 -3.60 9.72
N GLU A 201 -24.08 -2.29 9.86
CA GLU A 201 -25.29 -1.73 10.42
C GLU A 201 -26.41 -1.99 9.39
N ARG A 202 -27.27 -2.94 9.69
CA ARG A 202 -28.56 -3.02 9.01
C ARG A 202 -29.30 -1.76 9.39
N GLN A 203 -29.46 -0.83 8.47
CA GLN A 203 -30.51 0.15 8.59
C GLN A 203 -31.82 -0.63 8.57
N SER A 204 -32.43 -0.77 9.75
CA SER A 204 -33.83 -1.11 9.87
C SER A 204 -34.63 0.03 9.22
N MET A 205 -35.26 -0.32 8.09
CA MET A 205 -36.39 0.49 7.59
C MET A 205 -37.53 0.46 8.60
#